data_b7b52b93e8de97377f3ff00b38244bf1
#
_entry.id   b7b52b93e8de97377f3ff00b38244bf1
#
_cell.length_a   1.000
_cell.length_b   1.000
_cell.length_c   1.000
_cell.angle_alpha   90.00
_cell.angle_beta   90.00
_cell.angle_gamma   90.00
#
_symmetry.space_group_name_H-M   'P 1'
#
loop_
_entity.id
_entity.type
_entity.pdbx_description
1 polymer ?
#
loop_
_entity_poly.entity_id
_entity_poly.type
_entity_poly.pdbx_seq_one_letter_code
_entity_poly.pdbx_strand_id
1 'polypeptide(L)'
;MYKRQQYALHLEKIPYEFQGLGAIVFVITYTQYVYFYLNVYVALKYVDNSGIEAARSMGASWWKIFRDVIWPVITPAVLSSAIVTFASGISAFSAPNLIGGGYKVLSTQIVRSKANNHMEMASVQVIVLFLISLAVMMTIQYFGKRYRGQSTERSTPIQAGKGRRSVLSIVSRLIVFLQIVFIILPIVTIVYLSLIHI
;
A
#
# COMPACT_ATOMS: atom_id res chain seq x y z
N MET A 1 6.88 -17.19 -22.27
CA MET A 1 5.51 -17.27 -21.76
C MET A 1 4.52 -16.42 -22.59
N TYR A 2 4.89 -15.24 -23.07
CA TYR A 2 4.06 -14.32 -23.86
C TYR A 2 3.62 -14.82 -25.25
N LYS A 3 4.43 -15.63 -25.96
CA LYS A 3 4.12 -16.11 -27.30
C LYS A 3 2.82 -16.94 -27.39
N ARG A 4 2.49 -17.73 -26.36
CA ARG A 4 1.26 -18.54 -26.36
C ARG A 4 -0.02 -17.68 -26.22
N GLN A 5 0.07 -16.58 -25.48
CA GLN A 5 -1.06 -15.64 -25.35
C GLN A 5 -1.29 -14.85 -26.64
N GLN A 6 -0.25 -14.52 -27.38
CA GLN A 6 -0.35 -13.91 -28.71
C GLN A 6 -1.13 -14.80 -29.69
N TYR A 7 -0.80 -16.09 -29.71
CA TYR A 7 -1.52 -17.03 -30.58
C TYR A 7 -2.98 -17.25 -30.18
N ALA A 8 -3.27 -17.27 -28.87
CA ALA A 8 -4.63 -17.48 -28.38
C ALA A 8 -5.56 -16.28 -28.64
N LEU A 9 -5.03 -15.06 -28.69
CA LEU A 9 -5.80 -13.83 -28.85
C LEU A 9 -5.66 -13.20 -30.24
N HIS A 10 -5.00 -13.85 -31.20
CA HIS A 10 -4.75 -13.35 -32.58
C HIS A 10 -4.19 -11.92 -32.63
N LEU A 11 -3.38 -11.53 -31.64
CA LEU A 11 -2.77 -10.21 -31.57
C LEU A 11 -1.42 -10.22 -32.29
N GLU A 12 -1.28 -9.44 -33.35
CA GLU A 12 0.01 -9.26 -34.07
C GLU A 12 1.07 -8.54 -33.22
N LYS A 13 0.65 -7.72 -32.30
CA LYS A 13 1.51 -7.05 -31.29
C LYS A 13 0.80 -6.99 -29.96
N ILE A 14 1.56 -7.10 -28.85
CA ILE A 14 1.03 -6.85 -27.52
C ILE A 14 0.70 -5.35 -27.46
N PRO A 15 -0.57 -4.95 -27.31
CA PRO A 15 -0.97 -3.55 -27.38
C PRO A 15 -0.41 -2.71 -26.23
N TYR A 16 0.02 -3.37 -25.14
CA TYR A 16 0.57 -2.69 -23.97
C TYR A 16 1.51 -3.63 -23.19
N GLU A 17 2.77 -3.26 -23.09
CA GLU A 17 3.71 -3.93 -22.17
C GLU A 17 3.58 -3.27 -20.79
N PHE A 18 3.01 -4.00 -19.84
CA PHE A 18 2.92 -3.55 -18.45
C PHE A 18 4.29 -3.71 -17.77
N GLN A 19 5.22 -2.81 -18.12
CA GLN A 19 6.59 -2.79 -17.65
C GLN A 19 7.05 -1.37 -17.30
N GLY A 20 8.14 -1.29 -16.54
CA GLY A 20 8.77 -0.03 -16.18
C GLY A 20 8.38 0.51 -14.82
N LEU A 21 8.77 1.74 -14.55
CA LEU A 21 8.58 2.40 -13.25
C LEU A 21 7.09 2.47 -12.84
N GLY A 22 6.22 2.81 -13.78
CA GLY A 22 4.78 2.91 -13.52
C GLY A 22 4.16 1.58 -13.09
N ALA A 23 4.56 0.47 -13.73
CA ALA A 23 4.11 -0.86 -13.38
C ALA A 23 4.61 -1.28 -11.98
N ILE A 24 5.87 -0.99 -11.65
CA ILE A 24 6.44 -1.24 -10.32
C ILE A 24 5.64 -0.49 -9.25
N VAL A 25 5.46 0.83 -9.44
CA VAL A 25 4.74 1.68 -8.48
C VAL A 25 3.30 1.20 -8.31
N PHE A 26 2.62 0.87 -9.40
CA PHE A 26 1.25 0.36 -9.35
C PHE A 26 1.15 -0.92 -8.52
N VAL A 27 2.00 -1.92 -8.79
CA VAL A 27 1.98 -3.21 -8.09
C VAL A 27 2.32 -3.03 -6.60
N ILE A 28 3.35 -2.24 -6.28
CA ILE A 28 3.73 -1.97 -4.89
C ILE A 28 2.60 -1.23 -4.17
N THR A 29 2.02 -0.21 -4.77
CA THR A 29 0.89 0.53 -4.18
C THR A 29 -0.30 -0.39 -3.95
N TYR A 30 -0.65 -1.22 -4.94
CA TYR A 30 -1.75 -2.17 -4.85
C TYR A 30 -1.55 -3.22 -3.75
N THR A 31 -0.33 -3.69 -3.53
CA THR A 31 -0.05 -4.66 -2.47
C THR A 31 0.00 -4.03 -1.08
N GLN A 32 0.41 -2.77 -1.00
CA GLN A 32 0.66 -2.08 0.27
C GLN A 32 -0.53 -1.25 0.79
N TYR A 33 -1.54 -0.96 -0.06
CA TYR A 33 -2.69 -0.14 0.35
C TYR A 33 -3.43 -0.74 1.55
N VAL A 34 -3.41 -2.06 1.70
CA VAL A 34 -4.09 -2.78 2.77
C VAL A 34 -3.59 -2.33 4.15
N TYR A 35 -2.28 -2.11 4.30
CA TYR A 35 -1.69 -1.64 5.55
C TYR A 35 -2.19 -0.24 5.91
N PHE A 36 -2.24 0.67 4.93
CA PHE A 36 -2.83 2.00 5.11
C PHE A 36 -4.30 1.91 5.49
N TYR A 37 -5.06 1.15 4.73
CA TYR A 37 -6.49 1.01 4.94
C TYR A 37 -6.81 0.50 6.35
N LEU A 38 -6.18 -0.60 6.77
CA LEU A 38 -6.45 -1.19 8.08
C LEU A 38 -6.07 -0.26 9.23
N ASN A 39 -4.89 0.34 9.19
CA ASN A 39 -4.44 1.23 10.25
C ASN A 39 -5.30 2.49 10.35
N VAL A 40 -5.60 3.13 9.21
CA VAL A 40 -6.46 4.33 9.20
C VAL A 40 -7.90 3.98 9.58
N TYR A 41 -8.42 2.83 9.14
CA TYR A 41 -9.75 2.37 9.53
C TYR A 41 -9.87 2.15 11.05
N VAL A 42 -8.87 1.52 11.65
CA VAL A 42 -8.81 1.34 13.11
C VAL A 42 -8.72 2.69 13.80
N ALA A 43 -7.85 3.60 13.34
CA ALA A 43 -7.72 4.94 13.92
C ALA A 43 -9.02 5.76 13.82
N LEU A 44 -9.73 5.66 12.71
CA LEU A 44 -11.04 6.31 12.54
C LEU A 44 -12.09 5.83 13.54
N LYS A 45 -12.01 4.58 14.00
CA LYS A 45 -12.92 4.07 15.05
C LYS A 45 -12.69 4.72 16.41
N TYR A 46 -11.53 5.29 16.62
CA TYR A 46 -11.19 6.01 17.86
C TYR A 46 -11.46 7.51 17.80
N VAL A 47 -11.99 8.03 16.69
CA VAL A 47 -12.42 9.42 16.60
C VAL A 47 -13.69 9.59 17.43
N ASP A 48 -13.68 10.52 18.37
CA ASP A 48 -14.82 10.77 19.23
C ASP A 48 -15.94 11.52 18.50
N ASN A 49 -17.14 10.93 18.47
CA ASN A 49 -18.32 11.54 17.87
C ASN A 49 -18.75 12.81 18.62
N SER A 50 -18.55 12.87 19.93
CA SER A 50 -18.91 14.04 20.72
C SER A 50 -18.15 15.29 20.28
N GLY A 51 -16.87 15.13 19.95
CA GLY A 51 -16.06 16.21 19.38
C GLY A 51 -16.56 16.69 18.01
N ILE A 52 -17.01 15.75 17.15
CA ILE A 52 -17.60 16.09 15.85
C ILE A 52 -18.94 16.83 16.03
N GLU A 53 -19.79 16.36 16.92
CA GLU A 53 -21.10 16.98 17.21
C GLU A 53 -20.94 18.36 17.84
N ALA A 54 -20.03 18.52 18.78
CA ALA A 54 -19.70 19.82 19.37
C ALA A 54 -19.20 20.82 18.30
N ALA A 55 -18.31 20.39 17.42
CA ALA A 55 -17.83 21.26 16.33
C ALA A 55 -18.97 21.64 15.36
N ARG A 56 -19.89 20.71 15.06
CA ARG A 56 -21.07 21.00 14.23
C ARG A 56 -22.00 21.98 14.90
N SER A 57 -22.25 21.82 16.19
CA SER A 57 -23.12 22.75 16.98
C SER A 57 -22.53 24.15 17.00
N MET A 58 -21.20 24.30 16.90
CA MET A 58 -20.53 25.59 16.77
C MET A 58 -20.50 26.12 15.32
N GLY A 59 -21.17 25.46 14.36
CA GLY A 59 -21.23 25.90 12.96
C GLY A 59 -19.97 25.61 12.15
N ALA A 60 -19.11 24.69 12.60
CA ALA A 60 -17.90 24.34 11.85
C ALA A 60 -18.25 23.62 10.54
N SER A 61 -17.62 24.03 9.44
CA SER A 61 -17.73 23.35 8.16
C SER A 61 -17.10 21.94 8.22
N TRP A 62 -17.55 21.03 7.35
CA TRP A 62 -17.01 19.67 7.29
C TRP A 62 -15.47 19.63 7.10
N TRP A 63 -14.92 20.52 6.30
CA TRP A 63 -13.48 20.62 6.09
C TRP A 63 -12.73 21.01 7.38
N LYS A 64 -13.31 21.92 8.16
CA LYS A 64 -12.75 22.33 9.45
C LYS A 64 -12.79 21.18 10.46
N ILE A 65 -13.90 20.44 10.53
CA ILE A 65 -14.02 19.24 11.37
C ILE A 65 -12.99 18.18 10.97
N PHE A 66 -12.84 17.93 9.68
CA PHE A 66 -11.85 16.96 9.18
C PHE A 66 -10.43 17.36 9.58
N ARG A 67 -10.06 18.63 9.37
CA ARG A 67 -8.70 19.11 9.62
C ARG A 67 -8.37 19.21 11.11
N ASP A 68 -9.31 19.69 11.93
CA ASP A 68 -9.03 20.06 13.31
C ASP A 68 -9.39 18.95 14.31
N VAL A 69 -10.31 18.04 13.95
CA VAL A 69 -10.76 16.94 14.83
C VAL A 69 -10.29 15.58 14.32
N ILE A 70 -10.57 15.24 13.05
CA ILE A 70 -10.30 13.90 12.52
C ILE A 70 -8.82 13.71 12.19
N TRP A 71 -8.24 14.65 11.45
CA TRP A 71 -6.88 14.55 10.96
C TRP A 71 -5.82 14.34 12.06
N PRO A 72 -5.84 15.07 13.18
CA PRO A 72 -4.88 14.84 14.26
C PRO A 72 -4.96 13.43 14.84
N VAL A 73 -6.15 12.85 14.93
CA VAL A 73 -6.38 11.50 15.47
C VAL A 73 -5.84 10.42 14.54
N ILE A 74 -6.03 10.57 13.22
CA ILE A 74 -5.58 9.57 12.23
C ILE A 74 -4.11 9.74 11.84
N THR A 75 -3.50 10.89 12.05
CA THR A 75 -2.11 11.18 11.64
C THR A 75 -1.10 10.16 12.17
N PRO A 76 -1.12 9.72 13.44
CA PRO A 76 -0.20 8.69 13.92
C PRO A 76 -0.34 7.35 13.18
N ALA A 77 -1.57 6.97 12.81
CA ALA A 77 -1.83 5.76 12.05
C ALA A 77 -1.33 5.87 10.60
N VAL A 78 -1.53 7.02 9.96
CA VAL A 78 -1.00 7.32 8.63
C VAL A 78 0.53 7.26 8.63
N LEU A 79 1.18 7.88 9.62
CA LEU A 79 2.64 7.88 9.73
C LEU A 79 3.21 6.49 10.00
N SER A 80 2.58 5.68 10.87
CA SER A 80 3.02 4.30 11.09
C SER A 80 2.84 3.44 9.85
N SER A 81 1.73 3.60 9.13
CA SER A 81 1.51 2.92 7.84
C SER A 81 2.53 3.34 6.79
N ALA A 82 2.88 4.63 6.73
CA ALA A 82 3.91 5.13 5.82
C ALA A 82 5.28 4.49 6.09
N ILE A 83 5.66 4.31 7.36
CA ILE A 83 6.91 3.63 7.74
C ILE A 83 6.91 2.18 7.26
N VAL A 84 5.83 1.44 7.54
CA VAL A 84 5.71 0.02 7.14
C VAL A 84 5.73 -0.12 5.62
N THR A 85 4.95 0.68 4.92
CA THR A 85 4.87 0.67 3.45
C THR A 85 6.20 1.03 2.82
N PHE A 86 6.89 2.04 3.35
CA PHE A 86 8.21 2.45 2.87
C PHE A 86 9.25 1.33 3.07
N ALA A 87 9.31 0.74 4.26
CA ALA A 87 10.23 -0.37 4.56
C ALA A 87 9.98 -1.57 3.64
N SER A 88 8.70 -1.94 3.43
CA SER A 88 8.31 -3.01 2.51
C SER A 88 8.63 -2.67 1.05
N GLY A 89 8.41 -1.42 0.63
CA GLY A 89 8.67 -0.97 -0.73
C GLY A 89 10.16 -0.98 -1.08
N ILE A 90 11.02 -0.51 -0.19
CA ILE A 90 12.49 -0.55 -0.37
C ILE A 90 13.01 -1.98 -0.46
N SER A 91 12.43 -2.90 0.32
CA SER A 91 12.80 -4.31 0.34
C SER A 91 12.24 -5.09 -0.85
N ALA A 92 11.33 -4.48 -1.62
CA ALA A 92 10.67 -5.16 -2.73
C ALA A 92 11.69 -5.49 -3.84
N PHE A 93 11.86 -6.78 -4.10
CA PHE A 93 12.72 -7.31 -5.17
C PHE A 93 11.89 -7.89 -6.32
N SER A 94 10.84 -8.63 -6.00
CA SER A 94 10.10 -9.43 -6.98
C SER A 94 9.43 -8.61 -8.08
N ALA A 95 8.70 -7.56 -7.71
CA ALA A 95 8.03 -6.69 -8.68
C ALA A 95 9.04 -5.97 -9.59
N PRO A 96 10.07 -5.27 -9.09
CA PRO A 96 11.08 -4.65 -9.95
C PRO A 96 11.82 -5.65 -10.83
N ASN A 97 12.08 -6.86 -10.35
CA ASN A 97 12.81 -7.87 -11.13
C ASN A 97 11.97 -8.44 -12.27
N LEU A 98 10.66 -8.62 -12.08
CA LEU A 98 9.76 -9.23 -13.06
C LEU A 98 9.22 -8.22 -14.08
N ILE A 99 8.84 -7.03 -13.62
CA ILE A 99 8.13 -6.03 -14.44
C ILE A 99 8.89 -4.71 -14.57
N GLY A 100 10.10 -4.62 -14.03
CA GLY A 100 10.91 -3.40 -14.08
C GLY A 100 11.39 -3.02 -15.48
N GLY A 101 11.45 -3.98 -16.40
CA GLY A 101 11.95 -3.74 -17.75
C GLY A 101 13.40 -3.22 -17.72
N GLY A 102 13.63 -2.04 -18.30
CA GLY A 102 14.94 -1.37 -18.31
C GLY A 102 15.32 -0.63 -17.03
N TYR A 103 14.39 -0.46 -16.08
CA TYR A 103 14.65 0.29 -14.84
C TYR A 103 15.44 -0.52 -13.83
N LYS A 104 16.54 0.07 -13.37
CA LYS A 104 17.45 -0.53 -12.39
C LYS A 104 17.16 0.02 -11.01
N VAL A 105 16.48 -0.77 -10.18
CA VAL A 105 16.23 -0.44 -8.76
C VAL A 105 17.38 -0.98 -7.92
N LEU A 106 17.71 -0.29 -6.83
CA LEU A 106 18.87 -0.64 -6.00
C LEU A 106 18.77 -2.07 -5.44
N SER A 107 17.57 -2.51 -5.02
CA SER A 107 17.34 -3.88 -4.54
C SER A 107 17.65 -4.95 -5.60
N THR A 108 17.30 -4.73 -6.87
CA THR A 108 17.62 -5.64 -7.96
C THR A 108 19.10 -5.57 -8.34
N GLN A 109 19.74 -4.41 -8.21
CA GLN A 109 21.18 -4.26 -8.48
C GLN A 109 22.02 -5.02 -7.45
N ILE A 110 21.67 -4.99 -6.17
CA ILE A 110 22.36 -5.77 -5.12
C ILE A 110 22.37 -7.26 -5.48
N VAL A 111 21.23 -7.81 -5.87
CA VAL A 111 21.12 -9.23 -6.24
C VAL A 111 21.92 -9.54 -7.50
N ARG A 112 21.90 -8.66 -8.51
CA ARG A 112 22.69 -8.82 -9.73
C ARG A 112 24.19 -8.74 -9.47
N SER A 113 24.64 -7.78 -8.66
CA SER A 113 26.06 -7.66 -8.28
C SER A 113 26.55 -8.92 -7.56
N LYS A 114 25.73 -9.46 -6.66
CA LYS A 114 26.01 -10.73 -5.98
C LYS A 114 26.05 -11.90 -6.96
N ALA A 115 25.09 -12.00 -7.87
CA ALA A 115 25.03 -13.08 -8.86
C ALA A 115 26.23 -13.07 -9.84
N ASN A 116 26.75 -11.86 -10.14
CA ASN A 116 27.94 -11.67 -10.97
C ASN A 116 29.25 -11.75 -10.18
N ASN A 117 29.22 -12.21 -8.94
CA ASN A 117 30.39 -12.34 -8.05
C ASN A 117 31.12 -11.03 -7.71
N HIS A 118 30.43 -9.89 -7.88
CA HIS A 118 30.93 -8.56 -7.47
C HIS A 118 30.50 -8.24 -6.03
N MET A 119 31.06 -8.97 -5.05
CA MET A 119 30.66 -8.87 -3.64
C MET A 119 30.95 -7.49 -3.03
N GLU A 120 32.07 -6.86 -3.41
CA GLU A 120 32.44 -5.52 -2.95
C GLU A 120 31.39 -4.49 -3.36
N MET A 121 30.97 -4.50 -4.62
CA MET A 121 29.94 -3.62 -5.15
C MET A 121 28.59 -3.87 -4.46
N ALA A 122 28.21 -5.14 -4.28
CA ALA A 122 26.98 -5.50 -3.57
C ALA A 122 26.97 -4.97 -2.14
N SER A 123 28.09 -5.08 -1.42
CA SER A 123 28.22 -4.59 -0.06
C SER A 123 28.04 -3.07 0.05
N VAL A 124 28.67 -2.32 -0.84
CA VAL A 124 28.48 -0.85 -0.90
C VAL A 124 27.04 -0.48 -1.19
N GLN A 125 26.39 -1.17 -2.13
CA GLN A 125 24.97 -0.91 -2.47
C GLN A 125 24.04 -1.20 -1.29
N VAL A 126 24.31 -2.26 -0.50
CA VAL A 126 23.54 -2.57 0.72
C VAL A 126 23.70 -1.46 1.75
N ILE A 127 24.93 -0.97 1.98
CA ILE A 127 25.18 0.12 2.94
C ILE A 127 24.42 1.39 2.50
N VAL A 128 24.49 1.75 1.22
CA VAL A 128 23.76 2.91 0.67
C VAL A 128 22.25 2.77 0.88
N LEU A 129 21.69 1.59 0.54
CA LEU A 129 20.27 1.31 0.73
C LEU A 129 19.87 1.42 2.21
N PHE A 130 20.68 0.87 3.10
CA PHE A 130 20.47 0.95 4.55
C PHE A 130 20.47 2.39 5.05
N LEU A 131 21.45 3.19 4.66
CA LEU A 131 21.54 4.60 5.08
C LEU A 131 20.36 5.43 4.60
N ILE A 132 19.95 5.25 3.33
CA ILE A 132 18.76 5.91 2.78
C ILE A 132 17.51 5.50 3.56
N SER A 133 17.33 4.20 3.81
CA SER A 133 16.18 3.67 4.55
C SER A 133 16.12 4.23 5.96
N LEU A 134 17.25 4.28 6.63
CA LEU A 134 17.38 4.80 7.99
C LEU A 134 17.07 6.31 8.03
N ALA A 135 17.60 7.09 7.09
CA ALA A 135 17.36 8.52 7.00
C ALA A 135 15.88 8.85 6.80
N VAL A 136 15.21 8.15 5.87
CA VAL A 136 13.78 8.36 5.62
C VAL A 136 12.94 7.91 6.81
N MET A 137 13.25 6.76 7.41
CA MET A 137 12.54 6.28 8.60
C MET A 137 12.69 7.24 9.79
N MET A 138 13.88 7.77 10.04
CA MET A 138 14.10 8.79 11.07
C MET A 138 13.29 10.07 10.79
N THR A 139 13.26 10.50 9.54
CA THR A 139 12.49 11.68 9.13
C THR A 139 11.00 11.50 9.42
N ILE A 140 10.42 10.39 9.00
CA ILE A 140 9.00 10.09 9.26
C ILE A 140 8.72 10.02 10.76
N GLN A 141 9.60 9.38 11.55
CA GLN A 141 9.44 9.28 12.99
C GLN A 141 9.58 10.64 13.70
N TYR A 142 10.49 11.48 13.24
CA TYR A 142 10.67 12.83 13.79
C TYR A 142 9.40 13.67 13.62
N PHE A 143 8.84 13.69 12.42
CA PHE A 143 7.55 14.33 12.18
C PHE A 143 6.41 13.67 12.96
N GLY A 144 6.45 12.35 13.11
CA GLY A 144 5.43 11.58 13.84
C GLY A 144 5.37 11.89 15.33
N LYS A 145 6.52 12.15 15.97
CA LYS A 145 6.57 12.49 17.40
C LYS A 145 5.78 13.76 17.73
N ARG A 146 5.74 14.72 16.82
CA ARG A 146 5.01 15.98 17.00
C ARG A 146 3.50 15.80 17.11
N TYR A 147 2.95 14.74 16.51
CA TYR A 147 1.51 14.45 16.51
C TYR A 147 1.10 13.40 17.54
N ARG A 148 2.04 12.64 18.09
CA ARG A 148 1.76 11.56 19.05
C ARG A 148 1.30 12.06 20.44
N GLY A 149 1.51 13.33 20.76
CA GLY A 149 1.16 13.92 22.06
C GLY A 149 -0.34 14.19 22.26
N GLN A 150 -1.18 14.08 21.21
CA GLN A 150 -2.58 14.45 21.29
C GLN A 150 -3.56 13.27 21.31
N SER A 151 -3.10 12.04 21.14
CA SER A 151 -3.99 10.88 20.96
C SER A 151 -4.00 9.88 22.11
N THR A 152 -3.49 10.26 23.28
CA THR A 152 -3.53 9.39 24.45
C THR A 152 -4.56 9.92 25.43
N GLU A 153 -5.73 9.40 25.39
CA GLU A 153 -6.66 9.05 26.46
C GLU A 153 -8.12 9.06 26.00
N ARG A 154 -8.76 7.88 26.20
CA ARG A 154 -10.22 7.68 26.26
C ARG A 154 -11.07 8.05 25.04
N SER A 155 -10.92 7.34 23.96
CA SER A 155 -12.01 7.25 23.00
C SER A 155 -12.77 5.94 23.18
N THR A 156 -14.02 6.02 23.56
CA THR A 156 -14.96 4.91 23.43
C THR A 156 -15.10 4.56 21.95
N PRO A 157 -14.95 3.28 21.56
CA PRO A 157 -15.06 2.91 20.16
C PRO A 157 -16.41 3.33 19.61
N ILE A 158 -16.42 4.00 18.47
CA ILE A 158 -17.63 4.36 17.75
C ILE A 158 -18.42 3.08 17.50
N GLN A 159 -19.56 2.94 18.14
CA GLN A 159 -20.55 1.97 17.71
C GLN A 159 -20.97 2.37 16.30
N ALA A 160 -20.58 1.56 15.32
CA ALA A 160 -21.00 1.74 13.94
C ALA A 160 -22.53 1.76 13.92
N GLY A 161 -23.10 2.96 13.81
CA GLY A 161 -24.52 3.13 13.66
C GLY A 161 -24.98 2.24 12.52
N LYS A 162 -26.08 1.48 12.71
CA LYS A 162 -26.70 0.64 11.68
C LYS A 162 -26.91 1.49 10.43
N GLY A 163 -25.92 1.43 9.52
CA GLY A 163 -25.92 2.20 8.29
C GLY A 163 -27.16 1.83 7.48
N ARG A 164 -27.98 2.83 7.23
CA ARG A 164 -29.08 2.83 6.27
C ARG A 164 -28.56 2.14 5.00
N ARG A 165 -29.28 1.12 4.53
CA ARG A 165 -28.98 0.39 3.27
C ARG A 165 -29.00 1.38 2.11
N SER A 166 -27.92 2.07 1.88
CA SER A 166 -27.73 3.01 0.79
C SER A 166 -27.17 2.25 -0.41
N VAL A 167 -27.46 2.73 -1.62
CA VAL A 167 -26.85 2.26 -2.87
C VAL A 167 -25.33 2.14 -2.74
N LEU A 168 -24.71 3.02 -1.93
CA LEU A 168 -23.29 2.99 -1.58
C LEU A 168 -22.85 1.67 -0.95
N SER A 169 -23.70 1.03 -0.13
CA SER A 169 -23.38 -0.27 0.50
C SER A 169 -23.44 -1.45 -0.46
N ILE A 170 -24.18 -1.32 -1.53
CA ILE A 170 -24.25 -2.34 -2.59
C ILE A 170 -23.02 -2.20 -3.47
N VAL A 171 -22.69 -0.98 -3.87
CA VAL A 171 -21.48 -0.68 -4.66
C VAL A 171 -20.21 -1.11 -3.91
N SER A 172 -20.09 -0.81 -2.61
CA SER A 172 -18.94 -1.24 -1.83
C SER A 172 -18.82 -2.76 -1.73
N ARG A 173 -19.93 -3.50 -1.59
CA ARG A 173 -19.91 -4.97 -1.61
C ARG A 173 -19.51 -5.53 -2.97
N LEU A 174 -19.96 -4.91 -4.05
CA LEU A 174 -19.58 -5.30 -5.40
C LEU A 174 -18.07 -5.10 -5.63
N ILE A 175 -17.53 -3.97 -5.19
CA ILE A 175 -16.09 -3.68 -5.27
C ILE A 175 -15.28 -4.71 -4.47
N VAL A 176 -15.70 -5.01 -3.25
CA VAL A 176 -15.02 -6.03 -2.41
C VAL A 176 -15.09 -7.41 -3.07
N PHE A 177 -16.24 -7.79 -3.63
CA PHE A 177 -16.39 -9.06 -4.33
C PHE A 177 -15.47 -9.14 -5.56
N LEU A 178 -15.44 -8.11 -6.40
CA LEU A 178 -14.52 -8.00 -7.53
C LEU A 178 -13.06 -8.11 -7.12
N GLN A 179 -12.69 -7.48 -6.01
CA GLN A 179 -11.35 -7.54 -5.46
C GLN A 179 -10.98 -8.95 -4.98
N ILE A 180 -11.91 -9.65 -4.32
CA ILE A 180 -11.71 -11.04 -3.90
C ILE A 180 -11.50 -11.94 -5.13
N VAL A 181 -12.34 -11.81 -6.15
CA VAL A 181 -12.20 -12.56 -7.42
C VAL A 181 -10.84 -12.29 -8.06
N PHE A 182 -10.41 -11.02 -8.11
CA PHE A 182 -9.12 -10.64 -8.68
C PHE A 182 -7.92 -11.21 -7.92
N ILE A 183 -8.03 -11.38 -6.60
CA ILE A 183 -6.98 -12.00 -5.77
C ILE A 183 -6.97 -13.52 -5.95
N ILE A 184 -8.13 -14.15 -6.04
CA ILE A 184 -8.26 -15.62 -6.14
C ILE A 184 -7.84 -16.11 -7.54
N LEU A 185 -8.14 -15.35 -8.59
CA LEU A 185 -7.91 -15.76 -9.98
C LEU A 185 -6.46 -16.16 -10.28
N PRO A 186 -5.41 -15.39 -9.90
CA PRO A 186 -4.02 -15.82 -10.10
C PRO A 186 -3.68 -17.10 -9.34
N ILE A 187 -4.22 -17.27 -8.12
CA ILE A 187 -3.96 -18.45 -7.29
C ILE A 187 -4.54 -19.70 -7.97
N VAL A 188 -5.80 -19.61 -8.41
CA VAL A 188 -6.45 -20.71 -9.15
C VAL A 188 -5.70 -21.03 -10.45
N THR A 189 -5.24 -19.99 -11.16
CA THR A 189 -4.46 -20.18 -12.39
C THR A 189 -3.14 -20.91 -12.12
N ILE A 190 -2.43 -20.58 -11.04
CA ILE A 190 -1.19 -21.25 -10.65
C ILE A 190 -1.46 -22.70 -10.29
N VAL A 191 -2.50 -22.99 -9.48
CA VAL A 191 -2.89 -24.35 -9.11
C VAL A 191 -3.28 -25.15 -10.33
N TYR A 192 -4.08 -24.59 -11.25
CA TYR A 192 -4.50 -25.26 -12.49
C TYR A 192 -3.30 -25.58 -13.39
N LEU A 193 -2.37 -24.63 -13.56
CA LEU A 193 -1.14 -24.86 -14.33
C LEU A 193 -0.23 -25.90 -13.66
N SER A 194 -0.18 -25.93 -12.33
CA SER A 194 0.59 -26.93 -11.58
C SER A 194 0.02 -28.34 -11.77
N LEU A 195 -1.31 -28.48 -11.78
CA LEU A 195 -1.97 -29.77 -12.01
C LEU A 195 -1.80 -30.30 -13.44
N ILE A 196 -1.69 -29.42 -14.43
CA ILE A 196 -1.43 -29.82 -15.82
C ILE A 196 0.03 -30.24 -16.02
N HIS A 197 0.95 -29.75 -15.20
CA HIS A 197 2.38 -30.05 -15.33
C HIS A 197 2.82 -31.34 -14.59
N ILE A 198 1.92 -31.93 -13.78
CA ILE A 198 2.12 -33.22 -13.14
C ILE A 198 1.51 -34.33 -14.01
#